data_1e488fb299f81556ff4de1a7bfa75be6
#
_entry.id   1e488fb299f81556ff4de1a7bfa75be6
#
_cell.length_a   1.000
_cell.length_b   1.000
_cell.length_c   1.000
_cell.angle_alpha   90.00
_cell.angle_beta   90.00
_cell.angle_gamma   90.00
#
_symmetry.space_group_name_H-M   'P 1'
#
loop_
_entity.id
_entity.type
_entity.pdbx_description
1 polymer ?
#
loop_
_entity_poly.entity_id
_entity_poly.type
_entity_poly.pdbx_seq_one_letter_code
_entity_poly.pdbx_strand_id
1 'polypeptide(L)'
;MHEMSIALEVCRIAEQQVGSLAAGRVVAVGLDVGDDAGVEISSLEFCLESLLSEPPFDGATPVITRLPGDTLRVSYLEVDDGRPDD
;
A
#
# COMPACT_ATOMS: atom_id res chain seq x y z
N MET A 1 -16.68 -6.93 1.23
CA MET A 1 -15.29 -7.33 1.51
C MET A 1 -14.73 -6.44 2.61
N HIS A 2 -13.92 -7.00 3.47
CA HIS A 2 -13.38 -6.25 4.60
C HIS A 2 -12.11 -5.48 4.20
N GLU A 3 -12.22 -4.18 4.08
CA GLU A 3 -11.11 -3.33 3.64
C GLU A 3 -9.92 -3.40 4.60
N MET A 4 -10.16 -3.53 5.90
CA MET A 4 -9.05 -3.66 6.86
C MET A 4 -8.24 -4.93 6.61
N SER A 5 -8.88 -6.05 6.27
CA SER A 5 -8.18 -7.29 5.94
C SER A 5 -7.33 -7.14 4.69
N ILE A 6 -7.85 -6.42 3.70
CA ILE A 6 -7.10 -6.12 2.47
C ILE A 6 -5.89 -5.24 2.82
N ALA A 7 -6.11 -4.20 3.62
CA ALA A 7 -5.03 -3.30 4.01
C ALA A 7 -3.92 -4.02 4.78
N LEU A 8 -4.28 -4.92 5.69
CA LEU A 8 -3.30 -5.73 6.42
C LEU A 8 -2.49 -6.61 5.47
N GLU A 9 -3.14 -7.22 4.48
CA GLU A 9 -2.47 -8.06 3.49
C GLU A 9 -1.53 -7.24 2.61
N VAL A 10 -1.95 -6.03 2.22
CA VAL A 10 -1.10 -5.11 1.45
C VAL A 10 0.16 -4.76 2.26
N CYS A 11 0.01 -4.45 3.53
CA CYS A 11 1.15 -4.13 4.40
C CYS A 11 2.08 -5.33 4.56
N ARG A 12 1.53 -6.54 4.69
CA ARG A 12 2.31 -7.76 4.77
C ARG A 12 3.13 -7.97 3.50
N ILE A 13 2.50 -7.79 2.33
CA ILE A 13 3.18 -7.92 1.04
C ILE A 13 4.30 -6.89 0.91
N ALA A 14 4.02 -5.64 1.27
CA ALA A 14 5.01 -4.56 1.18
C ALA A 14 6.22 -4.86 2.07
N GLU A 15 5.98 -5.25 3.31
CA GLU A 15 7.07 -5.58 4.24
C GLU A 15 7.88 -6.77 3.75
N GLN A 16 7.20 -7.80 3.21
CA GLN A 16 7.85 -8.98 2.68
C GLN A 16 8.74 -8.66 1.48
N GLN A 17 8.32 -7.74 0.63
CA GLN A 17 9.07 -7.37 -0.58
C GLN A 17 10.34 -6.58 -0.26
N VAL A 18 10.28 -5.68 0.71
CA VAL A 18 11.42 -4.80 1.02
C VAL A 18 12.21 -5.24 2.25
N GLY A 19 11.62 -6.08 3.09
CA GLY A 19 12.20 -6.49 4.37
C GLY A 19 11.89 -5.50 5.47
N SER A 20 11.88 -5.98 6.72
CA SER A 20 11.49 -5.16 7.87
C SER A 20 12.42 -3.96 8.07
N LEU A 21 13.71 -4.11 7.76
CA LEU A 21 14.68 -3.02 7.93
C LEU A 21 14.46 -1.88 6.93
N ALA A 22 13.95 -2.19 5.74
CA ALA A 22 13.72 -1.20 4.70
C ALA A 22 12.27 -0.69 4.67
N ALA A 23 11.38 -1.27 5.47
CA ALA A 23 9.97 -0.89 5.47
C ALA A 23 9.77 0.58 5.84
N GLY A 24 10.60 1.11 6.74
CA GLY A 24 10.55 2.52 7.12
C GLY A 24 10.95 3.48 6.01
N ARG A 25 11.54 2.99 4.92
CA ARG A 25 11.92 3.78 3.76
C ARG A 25 10.88 3.76 2.64
N VAL A 26 9.82 2.97 2.79
CA VAL A 26 8.74 2.95 1.80
C VAL A 26 8.00 4.27 1.87
N VAL A 27 7.93 4.98 0.75
CA VAL A 27 7.26 6.30 0.67
C VAL A 27 5.92 6.22 -0.01
N ALA A 28 5.70 5.21 -0.86
CA ALA A 28 4.40 5.01 -1.50
C ALA A 28 4.15 3.53 -1.75
N VAL A 29 2.88 3.15 -1.66
CA VAL A 29 2.41 1.79 -1.96
C VAL A 29 1.30 1.93 -3.00
N GLY A 30 1.58 1.46 -4.22
CA GLY A 30 0.63 1.53 -5.32
C GLY A 30 -0.25 0.29 -5.36
N LEU A 31 -1.55 0.49 -5.55
CA LEU A 31 -2.52 -0.58 -5.72
C LEU A 31 -3.32 -0.37 -6.98
N ASP A 32 -3.59 -1.46 -7.68
CA ASP A 32 -4.60 -1.50 -8.74
C ASP A 32 -5.85 -2.14 -8.15
N VAL A 33 -6.98 -1.43 -8.23
CA VAL A 33 -8.26 -1.91 -7.71
C VAL A 33 -9.31 -1.81 -8.81
N GLY A 34 -9.86 -2.97 -9.18
CA GLY A 34 -10.91 -3.05 -10.17
C GLY A 34 -12.24 -2.55 -9.62
N ASP A 35 -13.03 -1.89 -10.48
CA ASP A 35 -14.34 -1.37 -10.10
C ASP A 35 -15.30 -2.48 -9.65
N ASP A 36 -15.06 -3.71 -10.12
CA ASP A 36 -15.87 -4.89 -9.79
C ASP A 36 -15.25 -5.75 -8.67
N ALA A 37 -14.20 -5.30 -8.02
CA ALA A 37 -13.53 -6.07 -6.97
C ALA A 37 -14.32 -6.09 -5.65
N GLY A 38 -15.38 -5.30 -5.54
CA GLY A 38 -16.22 -5.26 -4.34
C GLY A 38 -15.57 -4.52 -3.18
N VAL A 39 -14.68 -3.57 -3.48
CA VAL A 39 -13.92 -2.84 -2.47
C VAL A 39 -14.44 -1.40 -2.39
N GLU A 40 -14.70 -0.93 -1.17
CA GLU A 40 -15.02 0.47 -0.96
C GLU A 40 -13.69 1.23 -0.84
N ILE A 41 -13.42 2.09 -1.85
CA ILE A 41 -12.10 2.72 -2.02
C ILE A 41 -11.74 3.65 -0.86
N SER A 42 -12.67 4.50 -0.42
CA SER A 42 -12.38 5.44 0.67
C SER A 42 -12.04 4.72 1.97
N SER A 43 -12.74 3.62 2.24
CA SER A 43 -12.48 2.81 3.44
C SER A 43 -11.11 2.12 3.34
N LEU A 44 -10.78 1.59 2.18
CA LEU A 44 -9.48 0.95 1.96
C LEU A 44 -8.35 1.97 2.13
N GLU A 45 -8.50 3.15 1.53
CA GLU A 45 -7.52 4.21 1.63
C GLU A 45 -7.29 4.62 3.09
N PHE A 46 -8.38 4.81 3.84
CA PHE A 46 -8.30 5.16 5.26
C PHE A 46 -7.57 4.08 6.06
N CYS A 47 -7.92 2.81 5.85
CA CYS A 47 -7.27 1.70 6.53
C CYS A 47 -5.77 1.65 6.22
N LEU A 48 -5.41 1.85 4.94
CA LEU A 48 -4.02 1.85 4.52
C LEU A 48 -3.24 3.00 5.14
N GLU A 49 -3.81 4.21 5.15
CA GLU A 49 -3.15 5.36 5.77
C GLU A 49 -2.88 5.11 7.25
N SER A 50 -3.85 4.52 7.95
CA SER A 50 -3.70 4.18 9.37
C SER A 50 -2.57 3.18 9.58
N LEU A 51 -2.56 2.09 8.82
CA LEU A 51 -1.57 1.02 8.98
C LEU A 51 -0.17 1.45 8.53
N LEU A 52 -0.08 2.24 7.47
CA LEU A 52 1.20 2.70 6.95
C LEU A 52 1.81 3.81 7.82
N SER A 53 1.06 4.35 8.77
CA SER A 53 1.57 5.29 9.78
C SER A 53 2.26 4.60 10.94
N GLU A 54 2.09 3.26 11.06
CA GLU A 54 2.61 2.48 12.18
C GLU A 54 3.86 1.74 11.78
N PRO A 55 4.78 1.48 12.75
CA PRO A 55 5.93 0.64 12.45
C PRO A 55 5.52 -0.73 11.90
N PRO A 56 6.32 -1.30 10.99
CA PRO A 56 7.65 -0.87 10.55
C PRO A 56 7.66 0.22 9.48
N PHE A 57 6.49 0.67 9.02
CA PHE A 57 6.39 1.78 8.07
C PHE A 57 6.49 3.13 8.80
N ASP A 58 6.73 4.18 8.05
CA ASP A 58 6.90 5.52 8.60
C ASP A 58 6.14 6.55 7.76
N GLY A 59 4.83 6.31 7.57
CA GLY A 59 3.95 7.24 6.88
C GLY A 59 3.96 7.14 5.36
N ALA A 60 4.10 5.92 4.83
CA ALA A 60 3.98 5.72 3.39
C ALA A 60 2.59 6.11 2.89
N THR A 61 2.52 6.62 1.67
CA THR A 61 1.28 7.08 1.04
C THR A 61 0.68 5.96 0.18
N PRO A 62 -0.58 5.57 0.40
CA PRO A 62 -1.24 4.68 -0.54
C PRO A 62 -1.64 5.42 -1.82
N VAL A 63 -1.39 4.81 -2.97
CA VAL A 63 -1.77 5.35 -4.28
C VAL A 63 -2.64 4.32 -4.97
N ILE A 64 -3.94 4.59 -5.03
CA ILE A 64 -4.91 3.64 -5.59
C ILE A 64 -5.25 4.05 -7.01
N THR A 65 -5.02 3.13 -7.95
CA THR A 65 -5.42 3.29 -9.34
C THR A 65 -6.65 2.43 -9.59
N ARG A 66 -7.72 3.04 -10.07
CA ARG A 66 -8.96 2.33 -10.36
C ARG A 66 -8.93 1.83 -11.80
N LEU A 67 -9.33 0.58 -11.98
CA LEU A 67 -9.35 -0.09 -13.28
C LEU A 67 -10.70 -0.76 -13.49
N PRO A 68 -11.10 -1.02 -14.75
CA PRO A 68 -12.24 -1.91 -14.99
C PRO A 68 -11.91 -3.33 -14.53
N GLY A 69 -12.95 -4.10 -14.18
CA GLY A 69 -12.79 -5.49 -13.82
C GLY A 69 -12.60 -5.72 -12.34
N ASP A 70 -12.04 -6.86 -11.97
CA ASP A 70 -11.97 -7.34 -10.61
C ASP A 70 -10.55 -7.42 -10.03
N THR A 71 -9.60 -6.78 -10.67
CA THR A 71 -8.20 -6.77 -10.22
C THR A 71 -8.08 -6.17 -8.83
N LEU A 72 -7.24 -6.79 -8.01
CA LEU A 72 -6.88 -6.27 -6.70
C LEU A 72 -5.44 -6.71 -6.43
N ARG A 73 -4.49 -5.78 -6.55
CA ARG A 73 -3.08 -6.12 -6.41
C ARG A 73 -2.23 -4.92 -6.00
N VAL A 74 -1.10 -5.22 -5.37
CA VAL A 74 -0.03 -4.24 -5.17
C VAL A 74 0.68 -4.10 -6.49
N SER A 75 0.70 -2.89 -7.06
CA SER A 75 1.28 -2.64 -8.38
C SER A 75 2.73 -2.18 -8.29
N TYR A 76 3.08 -1.45 -7.24
CA TYR A 76 4.46 -1.00 -7.04
C TYR A 76 4.68 -0.57 -5.59
N LEU A 77 5.96 -0.49 -5.24
CA LEU A 77 6.41 0.12 -3.99
C LEU A 77 7.49 1.15 -4.37
N GLU A 78 7.36 2.35 -3.82
CA GLU A 78 8.38 3.36 -3.98
C GLU A 78 9.17 3.44 -2.68
N VAL A 79 10.48 3.31 -2.78
CA VAL A 79 11.37 3.26 -1.61
C VAL A 79 12.40 4.38 -1.73
N ASP A 80 12.56 5.13 -0.66
CA ASP A 80 13.62 6.13 -0.57
C ASP A 80 14.91 5.39 -0.20
N ASP A 81 15.92 5.45 -1.06
CA ASP A 81 17.19 4.76 -0.85
C ASP A 81 18.19 5.59 -0.01
N GLY A 82 17.78 6.77 0.44
CA GLY A 82 18.60 7.63 1.27
C GLY A 82 19.69 8.38 0.50
N ARG A 83 19.66 8.33 -0.83
CA ARG A 83 20.64 9.07 -1.64
C ARG A 83 20.18 10.51 -1.82
N PRO A 84 21.11 11.46 -1.74
CA PRO A 84 20.74 12.83 -2.05
C PRO A 84 20.39 12.97 -3.54
N ASP A 85 19.44 13.83 -3.83
CA ASP A 85 19.12 14.18 -5.21
C ASP A 85 20.28 15.01 -5.79
N ASP A 86 20.68 14.64 -6.96
CA ASP A 86 21.71 15.37 -7.68
C ASP A 86 21.12 16.47 -8.57
#